data_005c7a75af6e691888501bc03387506f
#
_entry.id   005c7a75af6e691888501bc03387506f
#
_cell.length_a   1.000
_cell.length_b   1.000
_cell.length_c   1.000
_cell.angle_alpha   90.00
_cell.angle_beta   90.00
_cell.angle_gamma   90.00
#
_symmetry.space_group_name_H-M   'P 1'
#
loop_
_entity.id
_entity.type
_entity.pdbx_description
1 polymer ?
#
loop_
_entity_poly.entity_id
_entity_poly.type
_entity_poly.pdbx_seq_one_letter_code
_entity_poly.pdbx_strand_id
1 'polypeptide(L)'
;EPYRRQRQMCIRDRGNIERISDNEVCIRLRATQQNAGVLPAASLYAIEHDYMDTSFRSMYLGLSAFLSATQRRRDLLLGQRPPEFDASLDTGIATAPDDFSRIILKAQAARDYFLLIGPPGTGKTSRALRGMVEAFYREGKQILLLSYTNRAVDEISKALASIEPEIDFIRLGSELSCDDSFRPYLIENVLESCATRRQVQERIARCRVFVGTVATLSSKTELFRLKTFDVAIVDEATQILEPQLLGLLCTRNPAGADAIGKFILIGDHE
;
A
#
# COMPACT_ATOMS: atom_id res chain seq x y z
N GLU A 1 -16.08 35.06 9.97
CA GLU A 1 -14.87 34.30 10.33
C GLU A 1 -14.72 33.94 11.81
N PRO A 2 -15.19 34.71 12.81
CA PRO A 2 -15.15 34.27 14.21
C PRO A 2 -15.97 32.97 14.44
N TYR A 3 -17.04 32.76 13.70
CA TYR A 3 -17.87 31.55 13.76
C TYR A 3 -17.15 30.24 13.38
N ARG A 4 -16.16 30.30 12.47
CA ARG A 4 -15.40 29.14 12.02
C ARG A 4 -14.40 28.65 13.07
N ARG A 5 -13.81 29.58 13.84
CA ARG A 5 -12.90 29.23 14.96
C ARG A 5 -13.65 28.63 16.14
N GLN A 6 -14.84 29.14 16.47
CA GLN A 6 -15.67 28.58 17.55
C GLN A 6 -16.16 27.14 17.20
N ARG A 7 -16.55 26.87 15.94
CA ARG A 7 -16.93 25.52 15.51
C ARG A 7 -15.80 24.51 15.65
N GLN A 8 -14.56 24.87 15.37
CA GLN A 8 -13.41 23.98 15.54
C GLN A 8 -13.09 23.68 17.01
N MET A 9 -13.37 24.58 17.93
CA MET A 9 -13.17 24.35 19.37
C MET A 9 -14.22 23.43 19.99
N CYS A 10 -15.36 23.20 19.33
CA CYS A 10 -16.46 22.35 19.82
C CYS A 10 -16.43 20.94 19.26
N ILE A 11 -15.53 20.60 18.32
CA ILE A 11 -15.40 19.24 17.80
C ILE A 11 -14.77 18.38 18.88
N ARG A 12 -15.56 17.44 19.42
CA ARG A 12 -15.11 16.53 20.48
C ARG A 12 -14.32 15.37 19.91
N ASP A 13 -14.76 14.78 18.79
CA ASP A 13 -14.07 13.69 18.11
C ASP A 13 -14.58 13.52 16.68
N ARG A 14 -13.90 12.65 15.92
CA ARG A 14 -14.28 12.21 14.58
C ARG A 14 -14.54 10.73 14.59
N GLY A 15 -15.54 10.29 13.82
CA GLY A 15 -15.91 8.90 13.74
C GLY A 15 -16.48 8.50 12.39
N ASN A 16 -16.67 7.22 12.21
CA ASN A 16 -17.41 6.65 11.10
C ASN A 16 -18.75 6.16 11.60
N ILE A 17 -19.83 6.43 10.86
CA ILE A 17 -21.14 5.88 11.17
C ILE A 17 -21.10 4.39 10.81
N GLU A 18 -21.42 3.53 11.80
CA GLU A 18 -21.50 2.07 11.60
C GLU A 18 -22.93 1.60 11.37
N ARG A 19 -23.88 2.22 12.06
CA ARG A 19 -25.28 1.84 11.98
C ARG A 19 -26.17 3.05 12.24
N ILE A 20 -27.23 3.14 11.48
CA ILE A 20 -28.33 4.09 11.69
C ILE A 20 -29.61 3.28 11.83
N SER A 21 -30.40 3.57 12.84
CA SER A 21 -31.77 3.12 13.04
C SER A 21 -32.66 4.33 13.35
N ASP A 22 -33.97 4.13 13.45
CA ASP A 22 -34.95 5.25 13.58
C ASP A 22 -34.62 6.22 14.72
N ASN A 23 -34.05 5.74 15.82
CA ASN A 23 -33.78 6.53 17.02
C ASN A 23 -32.31 6.47 17.48
N GLU A 24 -31.43 5.77 16.78
CA GLU A 24 -30.06 5.56 17.21
C GLU A 24 -29.07 5.69 16.04
N VAL A 25 -27.95 6.32 16.32
CA VAL A 25 -26.78 6.35 15.43
C VAL A 25 -25.58 5.78 16.17
N CYS A 26 -25.04 4.68 15.67
CA CYS A 26 -23.81 4.09 16.20
C CYS A 26 -22.61 4.66 15.45
N ILE A 27 -21.67 5.25 16.18
CA ILE A 27 -20.48 5.88 15.63
C ILE A 27 -19.25 5.23 16.23
N ARG A 28 -18.34 4.73 15.38
CA ARG A 28 -17.01 4.32 15.80
C ARG A 28 -16.08 5.51 15.75
N LEU A 29 -15.53 5.93 16.88
CA LEU A 29 -14.56 7.01 16.96
C LEU A 29 -13.25 6.61 16.27
N ARG A 30 -12.62 7.57 15.56
CA ARG A 30 -11.34 7.33 14.85
C ARG A 30 -10.17 7.21 15.81
N ALA A 31 -10.21 7.91 16.92
CA ALA A 31 -9.20 7.83 17.98
C ALA A 31 -9.64 6.87 19.08
N THR A 32 -8.72 6.03 19.55
CA THR A 32 -8.95 5.19 20.72
C THR A 32 -9.11 6.09 21.94
N GLN A 33 -10.30 6.05 22.58
CA GLN A 33 -10.62 6.83 23.77
C GLN A 33 -10.43 5.97 25.01
N GLN A 34 -9.54 6.41 25.89
CA GLN A 34 -9.37 5.78 27.22
C GLN A 34 -10.26 6.41 28.29
N ASN A 35 -10.88 7.55 28.01
CA ASN A 35 -11.72 8.29 28.93
C ASN A 35 -13.18 8.25 28.47
N ALA A 36 -14.03 7.48 29.18
CA ALA A 36 -15.47 7.41 28.91
C ALA A 36 -16.20 8.76 29.10
N GLY A 37 -15.60 9.73 29.82
CA GLY A 37 -16.16 11.06 30.05
C GLY A 37 -15.93 12.06 28.90
N VAL A 38 -15.32 11.67 27.80
CA VAL A 38 -15.12 12.56 26.61
C VAL A 38 -16.45 12.98 26.01
N LEU A 39 -17.45 12.10 26.03
CA LEU A 39 -18.83 12.36 25.60
C LEU A 39 -19.79 12.18 26.77
N PRO A 40 -20.00 13.22 27.63
CA PRO A 40 -20.91 13.12 28.76
C PRO A 40 -22.35 12.85 28.33
N ALA A 41 -23.01 11.86 28.95
CA ALA A 41 -24.36 11.43 28.56
C ALA A 41 -25.45 12.53 28.70
N ALA A 42 -25.20 13.56 29.52
CA ALA A 42 -26.14 14.66 29.72
C ALA A 42 -26.00 15.81 28.70
N SER A 43 -25.10 15.71 27.72
CA SER A 43 -24.85 16.78 26.73
C SER A 43 -25.62 16.52 25.45
N LEU A 44 -26.01 17.61 24.77
CA LEU A 44 -26.52 17.55 23.39
C LEU A 44 -25.35 17.54 22.44
N TYR A 45 -25.43 16.66 21.44
CA TYR A 45 -24.43 16.51 20.39
C TYR A 45 -25.06 16.75 19.03
N ALA A 46 -24.30 17.34 18.11
CA ALA A 46 -24.60 17.41 16.71
C ALA A 46 -23.62 16.53 15.94
N ILE A 47 -24.10 15.77 14.96
CA ILE A 47 -23.28 15.04 14.01
C ILE A 47 -23.19 15.89 12.78
N GLU A 48 -21.98 16.33 12.43
CA GLU A 48 -21.72 17.08 11.22
C GLU A 48 -20.91 16.22 10.24
N HIS A 49 -21.22 16.34 8.95
CA HIS A 49 -20.43 15.68 7.90
C HIS A 49 -19.02 16.26 7.89
N ASP A 50 -18.03 15.37 8.00
CA ASP A 50 -16.62 15.77 7.93
C ASP A 50 -16.17 15.90 6.48
N TYR A 51 -16.06 17.13 6.00
CA TYR A 51 -15.55 17.45 4.66
C TYR A 51 -14.02 17.43 4.57
N MET A 52 -13.32 17.00 5.62
CA MET A 52 -11.86 16.89 5.53
C MET A 52 -11.49 15.77 4.57
N ASP A 53 -11.10 16.17 3.39
CA ASP A 53 -10.50 15.30 2.40
C ASP A 53 -9.13 14.83 2.92
N THR A 54 -9.06 13.60 3.38
CA THR A 54 -7.81 12.99 3.86
C THR A 54 -6.81 12.77 2.73
N SER A 55 -7.24 12.84 1.47
CA SER A 55 -6.37 12.70 0.30
C SER A 55 -5.40 13.87 0.18
N PHE A 56 -5.80 15.10 0.49
CA PHE A 56 -4.88 16.24 0.49
C PHE A 56 -3.71 16.05 1.46
N ARG A 57 -4.00 15.52 2.66
CA ARG A 57 -2.93 15.25 3.62
C ARG A 57 -1.91 14.26 3.08
N SER A 58 -2.35 13.17 2.46
CA SER A 58 -1.45 12.16 1.88
C SER A 58 -0.63 12.74 0.73
N MET A 59 -1.21 13.62 -0.09
CA MET A 59 -0.50 14.32 -1.16
C MET A 59 0.59 15.27 -0.62
N TYR A 60 0.28 16.09 0.40
CA TYR A 60 1.30 16.95 1.02
C TYR A 60 2.43 16.14 1.68
N LEU A 61 2.10 15.04 2.33
CA LEU A 61 3.11 14.14 2.90
C LEU A 61 3.97 13.51 1.79
N GLY A 62 3.37 13.16 0.66
CA GLY A 62 4.09 12.64 -0.50
C GLY A 62 5.06 13.65 -1.09
N LEU A 63 4.64 14.90 -1.28
CA LEU A 63 5.53 15.97 -1.73
C LEU A 63 6.66 16.24 -0.73
N SER A 64 6.36 16.22 0.57
CA SER A 64 7.39 16.36 1.62
C SER A 64 8.38 15.19 1.60
N ALA A 65 7.91 13.97 1.38
CA ALA A 65 8.75 12.79 1.23
C ALA A 65 9.67 12.91 0.00
N PHE A 66 9.16 13.41 -1.13
CA PHE A 66 9.95 13.68 -2.32
C PHE A 66 11.08 14.71 -2.06
N LEU A 67 10.78 15.81 -1.38
CA LEU A 67 11.80 16.81 -1.02
C LEU A 67 12.90 16.22 -0.12
N SER A 68 12.54 15.25 0.71
CA SER A 68 13.45 14.58 1.65
C SER A 68 14.10 13.32 1.08
N ALA A 69 13.74 12.90 -0.14
CA ALA A 69 14.24 11.68 -0.76
C ALA A 69 15.76 11.75 -1.04
N THR A 70 16.36 10.58 -1.29
CA THR A 70 17.77 10.52 -1.73
C THR A 70 17.94 11.26 -3.06
N GLN A 71 19.11 11.89 -3.28
CA GLN A 71 19.38 12.59 -4.53
C GLN A 71 19.16 11.66 -5.73
N ARG A 72 19.68 10.44 -5.66
CA ARG A 72 19.53 9.41 -6.70
C ARG A 72 18.04 9.16 -7.06
N ARG A 73 17.17 9.11 -6.05
CA ARG A 73 15.72 8.90 -6.25
C ARG A 73 15.06 10.12 -6.89
N ARG A 74 15.39 11.32 -6.44
CA ARG A 74 14.88 12.57 -7.03
C ARG A 74 15.28 12.71 -8.49
N ASP A 75 16.55 12.49 -8.80
CA ASP A 75 17.08 12.60 -10.18
C ASP A 75 16.38 11.61 -11.11
N LEU A 76 16.07 10.38 -10.62
CA LEU A 76 15.32 9.40 -11.38
C LEU A 76 13.89 9.88 -11.67
N LEU A 77 13.17 10.33 -10.64
CA LEU A 77 11.77 10.77 -10.76
C LEU A 77 11.62 12.05 -11.58
N LEU A 78 12.63 12.93 -11.59
CA LEU A 78 12.68 14.14 -12.42
C LEU A 78 13.21 13.89 -13.84
N GLY A 79 13.58 12.65 -14.18
CA GLY A 79 14.17 12.34 -15.49
C GLY A 79 15.58 12.88 -15.69
N GLN A 80 16.24 13.33 -14.62
CA GLN A 80 17.62 13.82 -14.64
C GLN A 80 18.65 12.70 -14.70
N ARG A 81 18.23 11.48 -14.39
CA ARG A 81 18.99 10.25 -14.51
C ARG A 81 18.16 9.21 -15.25
N PRO A 82 18.71 8.54 -16.28
CA PRO A 82 18.02 7.43 -16.93
C PRO A 82 17.87 6.24 -15.97
N PRO A 83 16.82 5.40 -16.14
CA PRO A 83 16.69 4.16 -15.40
C PRO A 83 17.78 3.16 -15.78
N GLU A 84 18.21 2.35 -14.84
CA GLU A 84 19.20 1.31 -15.02
C GLU A 84 18.54 -0.05 -15.27
N PHE A 85 19.18 -0.85 -16.11
CA PHE A 85 18.76 -2.20 -16.48
C PHE A 85 19.91 -3.18 -16.36
N ASP A 86 19.58 -4.44 -16.10
CA ASP A 86 20.52 -5.55 -16.07
C ASP A 86 20.63 -6.19 -17.45
N ALA A 87 21.68 -5.84 -18.20
CA ALA A 87 21.92 -6.36 -19.53
C ALA A 87 22.22 -7.88 -19.55
N SER A 88 22.51 -8.50 -18.41
CA SER A 88 22.74 -9.95 -18.34
C SER A 88 21.50 -10.77 -18.72
N LEU A 89 20.30 -10.17 -18.63
CA LEU A 89 19.04 -10.80 -18.98
C LEU A 89 18.60 -10.58 -20.46
N ASP A 90 19.33 -9.80 -21.23
CA ASP A 90 18.94 -9.45 -22.61
C ASP A 90 18.75 -10.68 -23.51
N THR A 91 19.63 -11.67 -23.41
CA THR A 91 19.49 -12.92 -24.18
C THR A 91 18.22 -13.68 -23.81
N GLY A 92 17.91 -13.78 -22.51
CA GLY A 92 16.68 -14.40 -22.02
C GLY A 92 15.43 -13.68 -22.49
N ILE A 93 15.46 -12.34 -22.47
CA ILE A 93 14.35 -11.50 -22.95
C ILE A 93 14.13 -11.72 -24.46
N ALA A 94 15.21 -11.78 -25.27
CA ALA A 94 15.12 -11.98 -26.70
C ALA A 94 14.59 -13.38 -27.09
N THR A 95 14.90 -14.40 -26.28
CA THR A 95 14.50 -15.81 -26.51
C THR A 95 13.28 -16.25 -25.73
N ALA A 96 12.59 -15.33 -25.04
CA ALA A 96 11.42 -15.65 -24.24
C ALA A 96 10.32 -16.34 -25.07
N PRO A 97 9.72 -17.43 -24.58
CA PRO A 97 8.79 -18.27 -25.35
C PRO A 97 7.47 -17.57 -25.66
N ASP A 98 7.06 -16.63 -24.84
CA ASP A 98 5.80 -15.89 -24.97
C ASP A 98 5.93 -14.46 -24.39
N ASP A 99 4.93 -13.63 -24.68
CA ASP A 99 4.95 -12.22 -24.27
C ASP A 99 4.92 -12.03 -22.73
N PHE A 100 4.24 -12.92 -21.98
CA PHE A 100 4.22 -12.82 -20.52
C PHE A 100 5.59 -13.15 -19.93
N SER A 101 6.24 -14.19 -20.39
CA SER A 101 7.62 -14.54 -20.01
C SER A 101 8.57 -13.39 -20.32
N ARG A 102 8.42 -12.75 -21.47
CA ARG A 102 9.22 -11.57 -21.87
C ARG A 102 8.97 -10.39 -20.94
N ILE A 103 7.72 -10.11 -20.56
CA ILE A 103 7.35 -9.05 -19.61
C ILE A 103 7.97 -9.32 -18.24
N ILE A 104 7.90 -10.56 -17.74
CA ILE A 104 8.47 -10.94 -16.45
C ILE A 104 9.99 -10.72 -16.45
N LEU A 105 10.69 -11.18 -17.47
CA LEU A 105 12.14 -10.99 -17.59
C LEU A 105 12.53 -9.51 -17.69
N LYS A 106 11.77 -8.68 -18.41
CA LYS A 106 11.99 -7.22 -18.45
C LYS A 106 11.77 -6.59 -17.08
N ALA A 107 10.76 -7.02 -16.32
CA ALA A 107 10.53 -6.55 -14.96
C ALA A 107 11.67 -6.96 -14.02
N GLN A 108 12.25 -8.16 -14.19
CA GLN A 108 13.43 -8.59 -13.43
C GLN A 108 14.67 -7.78 -13.81
N ALA A 109 14.91 -7.53 -15.09
CA ALA A 109 16.04 -6.75 -15.62
C ALA A 109 16.02 -5.28 -15.18
N ALA A 110 14.84 -4.68 -14.99
CA ALA A 110 14.72 -3.31 -14.49
C ALA A 110 15.30 -3.19 -13.08
N ARG A 111 16.23 -2.27 -12.88
CA ARG A 111 16.84 -1.99 -11.56
C ARG A 111 16.17 -0.87 -10.79
N ASP A 112 15.60 0.10 -11.50
CA ASP A 112 14.94 1.26 -10.90
C ASP A 112 13.41 1.15 -10.99
N TYR A 113 12.85 1.07 -12.19
CA TYR A 113 11.42 0.89 -12.39
C TYR A 113 11.08 0.18 -13.70
N PHE A 114 9.89 -0.39 -13.76
CA PHE A 114 9.29 -0.98 -14.94
C PHE A 114 7.83 -0.54 -15.08
N LEU A 115 7.43 -0.14 -16.28
CA LEU A 115 6.05 0.27 -16.58
C LEU A 115 5.39 -0.79 -17.45
N LEU A 116 4.25 -1.31 -17.01
CA LEU A 116 3.42 -2.23 -17.78
C LEU A 116 2.09 -1.56 -18.08
N ILE A 117 1.89 -1.20 -19.34
CA ILE A 117 0.68 -0.56 -19.81
C ILE A 117 -0.04 -1.51 -20.76
N GLY A 118 -1.36 -1.67 -20.58
CA GLY A 118 -2.16 -2.51 -21.46
C GLY A 118 -3.65 -2.34 -21.20
N PRO A 119 -4.52 -2.62 -22.19
CA PRO A 119 -5.95 -2.46 -22.03
C PRO A 119 -6.55 -3.39 -20.95
N PRO A 120 -7.75 -3.10 -20.44
CA PRO A 120 -8.45 -3.98 -19.51
C PRO A 120 -8.62 -5.40 -20.09
N GLY A 121 -8.63 -6.40 -19.20
CA GLY A 121 -8.86 -7.79 -19.58
C GLY A 121 -7.68 -8.53 -20.26
N THR A 122 -6.53 -7.90 -20.42
CA THR A 122 -5.33 -8.52 -21.03
C THR A 122 -4.52 -9.42 -20.09
N GLY A 123 -4.99 -9.64 -18.86
CA GLY A 123 -4.31 -10.50 -17.89
C GLY A 123 -3.17 -9.84 -17.12
N LYS A 124 -3.17 -8.50 -17.01
CA LYS A 124 -2.16 -7.75 -16.24
C LYS A 124 -2.04 -8.24 -14.81
N THR A 125 -3.15 -8.33 -14.08
CA THR A 125 -3.18 -8.78 -12.68
C THR A 125 -3.10 -10.31 -12.58
N SER A 126 -3.93 -11.04 -13.33
CA SER A 126 -4.07 -12.49 -13.20
C SER A 126 -2.87 -13.29 -13.73
N ARG A 127 -2.15 -12.78 -14.71
CA ARG A 127 -1.01 -13.47 -15.35
C ARG A 127 0.30 -12.73 -15.16
N ALA A 128 0.40 -11.46 -15.56
CA ALA A 128 1.66 -10.73 -15.52
C ALA A 128 2.10 -10.45 -14.07
N LEU A 129 1.24 -9.82 -13.23
CA LEU A 129 1.56 -9.56 -11.82
C LEU A 129 1.85 -10.86 -11.08
N ARG A 130 0.99 -11.88 -11.22
CA ARG A 130 1.21 -13.20 -10.61
C ARG A 130 2.57 -13.78 -10.99
N GLY A 131 2.91 -13.82 -12.29
CA GLY A 131 4.19 -14.35 -12.77
C GLY A 131 5.39 -13.55 -12.27
N MET A 132 5.29 -12.21 -12.17
CA MET A 132 6.33 -11.39 -11.57
C MET A 132 6.53 -11.72 -10.08
N VAL A 133 5.43 -11.87 -9.32
CA VAL A 133 5.50 -12.25 -7.90
C VAL A 133 6.17 -13.59 -7.74
N GLU A 134 5.79 -14.61 -8.53
CA GLU A 134 6.43 -15.93 -8.50
C GLU A 134 7.94 -15.84 -8.79
N ALA A 135 8.34 -15.08 -9.79
CA ALA A 135 9.74 -14.90 -10.16
C ALA A 135 10.54 -14.24 -9.04
N PHE A 136 10.08 -13.10 -8.51
CA PHE A 136 10.75 -12.41 -7.41
C PHE A 136 10.74 -13.22 -6.11
N TYR A 137 9.67 -13.96 -5.84
CA TYR A 137 9.60 -14.82 -4.66
C TYR A 137 10.62 -15.96 -4.74
N ARG A 138 10.83 -16.57 -5.91
CA ARG A 138 11.88 -17.58 -6.15
C ARG A 138 13.29 -17.02 -5.98
N GLU A 139 13.50 -15.75 -6.34
CA GLU A 139 14.75 -15.02 -6.12
C GLU A 139 14.98 -14.63 -4.65
N GLY A 140 14.06 -14.92 -3.74
CA GLY A 140 14.17 -14.56 -2.33
C GLY A 140 13.86 -13.11 -2.01
N LYS A 141 13.26 -12.35 -2.93
CA LYS A 141 12.99 -10.92 -2.78
C LYS A 141 11.89 -10.62 -1.76
N GLN A 142 12.00 -9.44 -1.16
CA GLN A 142 10.97 -8.83 -0.32
C GLN A 142 10.02 -8.03 -1.21
N ILE A 143 8.75 -8.39 -1.23
CA ILE A 143 7.77 -7.91 -2.22
C ILE A 143 6.66 -7.13 -1.53
N LEU A 144 6.35 -5.95 -2.05
CA LEU A 144 5.23 -5.12 -1.63
C LEU A 144 4.24 -5.01 -2.80
N LEU A 145 3.01 -5.46 -2.60
CA LEU A 145 1.95 -5.40 -3.60
C LEU A 145 0.92 -4.37 -3.20
N LEU A 146 0.64 -3.45 -4.09
CA LEU A 146 -0.24 -2.32 -3.81
C LEU A 146 -1.27 -2.15 -4.91
N SER A 147 -2.43 -1.63 -4.55
CA SER A 147 -3.42 -1.14 -5.51
C SER A 147 -4.14 0.09 -4.97
N TYR A 148 -4.97 0.70 -5.82
CA TYR A 148 -5.78 1.86 -5.45
C TYR A 148 -6.95 1.47 -4.55
N THR A 149 -7.65 0.36 -4.85
CA THR A 149 -8.87 -0.07 -4.15
C THR A 149 -8.68 -1.34 -3.33
N ASN A 150 -9.51 -1.51 -2.28
CA ASN A 150 -9.53 -2.75 -1.50
C ASN A 150 -9.99 -3.95 -2.35
N ARG A 151 -10.92 -3.74 -3.30
CA ARG A 151 -11.35 -4.78 -4.21
C ARG A 151 -10.20 -5.31 -5.08
N ALA A 152 -9.38 -4.42 -5.62
CA ALA A 152 -8.20 -4.82 -6.38
C ALA A 152 -7.16 -5.54 -5.50
N VAL A 153 -7.03 -5.13 -4.23
CA VAL A 153 -6.19 -5.84 -3.25
C VAL A 153 -6.74 -7.26 -2.98
N ASP A 154 -8.06 -7.46 -2.96
CA ASP A 154 -8.67 -8.80 -2.84
C ASP A 154 -8.36 -9.67 -4.08
N GLU A 155 -8.43 -9.09 -5.28
CA GLU A 155 -8.05 -9.81 -6.51
C GLU A 155 -6.56 -10.19 -6.52
N ILE A 156 -5.68 -9.31 -6.06
CA ILE A 156 -4.25 -9.63 -5.86
C ILE A 156 -4.10 -10.76 -4.84
N SER A 157 -4.78 -10.69 -3.70
CA SER A 157 -4.74 -11.72 -2.66
C SER A 157 -5.21 -13.07 -3.18
N LYS A 158 -6.26 -13.09 -4.01
CA LYS A 158 -6.75 -14.28 -4.70
C LYS A 158 -5.73 -14.87 -5.68
N ALA A 159 -5.05 -14.00 -6.44
CA ALA A 159 -3.97 -14.43 -7.33
C ALA A 159 -2.80 -15.05 -6.54
N LEU A 160 -2.43 -14.48 -5.39
CA LEU A 160 -1.39 -15.03 -4.51
C LEU A 160 -1.78 -16.42 -3.95
N ALA A 161 -3.01 -16.56 -3.44
CA ALA A 161 -3.51 -17.83 -2.90
C ALA A 161 -3.57 -18.96 -3.95
N SER A 162 -3.52 -18.63 -5.25
CA SER A 162 -3.50 -19.59 -6.34
C SER A 162 -2.08 -20.01 -6.78
N ILE A 163 -1.03 -19.49 -6.15
CA ILE A 163 0.37 -19.83 -6.47
C ILE A 163 0.78 -21.09 -5.68
N GLU A 164 1.40 -22.03 -6.38
CA GLU A 164 1.96 -23.25 -5.77
C GLU A 164 3.50 -23.27 -5.93
N PRO A 165 4.26 -23.56 -4.86
CA PRO A 165 3.80 -23.75 -3.47
C PRO A 165 3.23 -22.47 -2.87
N GLU A 166 2.37 -22.61 -1.87
CA GLU A 166 1.68 -21.50 -1.20
C GLU A 166 2.65 -20.41 -0.73
N ILE A 167 2.33 -19.16 -1.07
CA ILE A 167 3.10 -17.99 -0.67
C ILE A 167 2.50 -17.42 0.61
N ASP A 168 3.32 -17.38 1.69
CA ASP A 168 2.95 -16.67 2.92
C ASP A 168 2.95 -15.15 2.66
N PHE A 169 1.81 -14.50 2.91
CA PHE A 169 1.67 -13.07 2.76
C PHE A 169 0.90 -12.42 3.92
N ILE A 170 1.13 -11.14 4.14
CA ILE A 170 0.40 -10.32 5.11
C ILE A 170 -0.39 -9.26 4.37
N ARG A 171 -1.69 -9.18 4.66
CA ARG A 171 -2.59 -8.15 4.16
C ARG A 171 -2.65 -6.98 5.12
N LEU A 172 -2.43 -5.77 4.59
CA LEU A 172 -2.57 -4.50 5.30
C LEU A 172 -3.95 -3.92 5.01
N GLY A 173 -4.74 -3.65 6.03
CA GLY A 173 -6.10 -3.14 5.87
C GLY A 173 -6.90 -3.28 7.15
N SER A 174 -8.21 -3.19 7.05
CA SER A 174 -9.15 -3.45 8.15
C SER A 174 -10.13 -4.55 7.76
N GLU A 175 -10.71 -5.23 8.73
CA GLU A 175 -11.73 -6.27 8.52
C GLU A 175 -12.94 -5.76 7.73
N LEU A 176 -13.32 -4.49 7.94
CA LEU A 176 -14.47 -3.87 7.26
C LEU A 176 -14.27 -3.67 5.76
N SER A 177 -13.03 -3.66 5.31
CA SER A 177 -12.66 -3.40 3.91
C SER A 177 -11.99 -4.60 3.24
N CYS A 178 -12.11 -5.78 3.83
CA CYS A 178 -11.47 -7.01 3.40
C CYS A 178 -12.54 -8.07 3.12
N ASP A 179 -12.41 -8.82 2.02
CA ASP A 179 -13.21 -10.02 1.80
C ASP A 179 -12.95 -11.03 2.92
N ASP A 180 -14.02 -11.71 3.37
CA ASP A 180 -13.97 -12.66 4.48
C ASP A 180 -12.92 -13.74 4.31
N SER A 181 -12.68 -14.19 3.07
CA SER A 181 -11.70 -15.21 2.72
C SER A 181 -10.26 -14.81 3.05
N PHE A 182 -9.98 -13.48 3.08
CA PHE A 182 -8.62 -12.95 3.31
C PHE A 182 -8.44 -12.33 4.71
N ARG A 183 -9.45 -12.38 5.57
CA ARG A 183 -9.32 -11.94 6.98
C ARG A 183 -8.20 -12.64 7.74
N PRO A 184 -7.96 -13.95 7.59
CA PRO A 184 -6.85 -14.62 8.28
C PRO A 184 -5.47 -14.04 7.95
N TYR A 185 -5.31 -13.41 6.79
CA TYR A 185 -4.06 -12.79 6.35
C TYR A 185 -3.89 -11.35 6.82
N LEU A 186 -4.90 -10.74 7.45
CA LEU A 186 -4.79 -9.39 8.02
C LEU A 186 -3.68 -9.34 9.06
N ILE A 187 -2.91 -8.25 9.07
CA ILE A 187 -1.75 -8.10 9.95
C ILE A 187 -2.14 -8.28 11.42
N GLU A 188 -3.31 -7.79 11.83
CA GLU A 188 -3.83 -7.94 13.18
C GLU A 188 -4.02 -9.43 13.53
N ASN A 189 -4.63 -10.22 12.66
CA ASN A 189 -4.90 -11.65 12.88
C ASN A 189 -3.62 -12.48 12.79
N VAL A 190 -2.74 -12.15 11.83
CA VAL A 190 -1.42 -12.82 11.70
C VAL A 190 -0.55 -12.62 12.93
N LEU A 191 -0.69 -11.47 13.61
CA LEU A 191 0.10 -11.11 14.80
C LEU A 191 -0.58 -11.47 16.11
N GLU A 192 -1.83 -11.95 16.10
CA GLU A 192 -2.60 -12.30 17.31
C GLU A 192 -1.88 -13.32 18.20
N SER A 193 -1.19 -14.28 17.58
CA SER A 193 -0.41 -15.30 18.29
C SER A 193 0.93 -14.79 18.88
N CYS A 194 1.33 -13.55 18.55
CA CYS A 194 2.59 -12.97 18.98
C CYS A 194 2.44 -12.30 20.36
N ALA A 195 2.95 -12.92 21.42
CA ALA A 195 2.86 -12.41 22.77
C ALA A 195 3.87 -11.29 23.08
N THR A 196 4.96 -11.17 22.31
CA THR A 196 6.05 -10.22 22.57
C THR A 196 6.39 -9.39 21.34
N ARG A 197 6.91 -8.17 21.57
CA ARG A 197 7.40 -7.30 20.49
C ARG A 197 8.44 -8.00 19.61
N ARG A 198 9.28 -8.84 20.18
CA ARG A 198 10.29 -9.59 19.44
C ARG A 198 9.64 -10.58 18.46
N GLN A 199 8.63 -11.34 18.90
CA GLN A 199 7.88 -12.25 18.03
C GLN A 199 7.18 -11.51 16.89
N VAL A 200 6.60 -10.33 17.15
CA VAL A 200 6.02 -9.47 16.12
C VAL A 200 7.07 -9.07 15.09
N GLN A 201 8.24 -8.62 15.52
CA GLN A 201 9.34 -8.25 14.62
C GLN A 201 9.82 -9.45 13.79
N GLU A 202 10.02 -10.62 14.42
CA GLU A 202 10.43 -11.84 13.75
C GLU A 202 9.37 -12.30 12.71
N ARG A 203 8.07 -12.24 13.04
CA ARG A 203 7.00 -12.59 12.12
C ARG A 203 6.94 -11.66 10.90
N ILE A 204 7.06 -10.35 11.12
CA ILE A 204 7.11 -9.34 10.05
C ILE A 204 8.36 -9.54 9.18
N ALA A 205 9.52 -9.77 9.79
CA ALA A 205 10.77 -9.98 9.06
C ALA A 205 10.73 -11.24 8.19
N ARG A 206 10.13 -12.34 8.69
CA ARG A 206 10.03 -13.62 8.01
C ARG A 206 9.09 -13.57 6.80
N CYS A 207 7.97 -12.88 6.89
CA CYS A 207 7.02 -12.76 5.79
C CYS A 207 7.64 -11.89 4.68
N ARG A 208 7.69 -12.42 3.46
CA ARG A 208 8.31 -11.74 2.31
C ARG A 208 7.34 -10.96 1.44
N VAL A 209 6.06 -11.22 1.53
CA VAL A 209 5.03 -10.59 0.69
C VAL A 209 4.05 -9.83 1.55
N PHE A 210 3.87 -8.54 1.25
CA PHE A 210 2.89 -7.68 1.88
C PHE A 210 1.95 -7.12 0.82
N VAL A 211 0.66 -7.05 1.14
CA VAL A 211 -0.39 -6.61 0.20
C VAL A 211 -1.26 -5.55 0.86
N GLY A 212 -1.61 -4.49 0.15
CA GLY A 212 -2.50 -3.46 0.70
C GLY A 212 -2.84 -2.36 -0.28
N THR A 213 -3.62 -1.38 0.16
CA THR A 213 -3.84 -0.18 -0.66
C THR A 213 -2.74 0.86 -0.42
N VAL A 214 -2.50 1.69 -1.44
CA VAL A 214 -1.59 2.85 -1.33
C VAL A 214 -2.00 3.76 -0.15
N ALA A 215 -3.30 3.99 0.03
CA ALA A 215 -3.82 4.80 1.14
C ALA A 215 -3.52 4.19 2.52
N THR A 216 -3.69 2.86 2.66
CA THR A 216 -3.38 2.15 3.92
C THR A 216 -1.89 2.27 4.25
N LEU A 217 -1.03 2.05 3.26
CA LEU A 217 0.41 2.10 3.48
C LEU A 217 0.92 3.50 3.76
N SER A 218 0.36 4.53 3.09
CA SER A 218 0.68 5.94 3.38
C SER A 218 0.34 6.34 4.82
N SER A 219 -0.60 5.65 5.46
CA SER A 219 -0.96 5.85 6.88
C SER A 219 -0.17 4.97 7.85
N LYS A 220 0.44 3.89 7.38
CA LYS A 220 1.20 2.89 8.19
C LYS A 220 2.70 2.89 7.80
N THR A 221 3.30 4.06 7.69
CA THR A 221 4.72 4.22 7.30
C THR A 221 5.71 3.59 8.29
N GLU A 222 5.26 3.26 9.50
CA GLU A 222 6.05 2.54 10.51
C GLU A 222 6.51 1.17 10.02
N LEU A 223 5.83 0.56 9.05
CA LEU A 223 6.26 -0.69 8.44
C LEU A 223 7.67 -0.57 7.85
N PHE A 224 7.99 0.56 7.22
CA PHE A 224 9.31 0.81 6.64
C PHE A 224 10.44 1.02 7.65
N ARG A 225 10.09 1.16 8.94
CA ARG A 225 11.06 1.15 10.04
C ARG A 225 11.43 -0.28 10.45
N LEU A 226 10.59 -1.24 10.14
CA LEU A 226 10.77 -2.66 10.49
C LEU A 226 11.24 -3.47 9.30
N LYS A 227 10.96 -3.03 8.07
CA LYS A 227 11.19 -3.80 6.86
C LYS A 227 11.48 -2.90 5.66
N THR A 228 12.38 -3.37 4.79
CA THR A 228 12.62 -2.83 3.46
C THR A 228 12.14 -3.82 2.41
N PHE A 229 11.81 -3.32 1.21
CA PHE A 229 11.33 -4.13 0.11
C PHE A 229 12.26 -3.99 -1.10
N ASP A 230 12.59 -5.13 -1.72
CA ASP A 230 13.37 -5.13 -2.95
C ASP A 230 12.57 -4.58 -4.12
N VAL A 231 11.26 -4.89 -4.14
CA VAL A 231 10.35 -4.48 -5.21
C VAL A 231 8.97 -4.12 -4.64
N ALA A 232 8.41 -3.01 -5.13
CA ALA A 232 6.99 -2.70 -4.99
C ALA A 232 6.31 -2.82 -6.36
N ILE A 233 5.19 -3.57 -6.41
CA ILE A 233 4.34 -3.68 -7.60
C ILE A 233 3.04 -2.97 -7.28
N VAL A 234 2.71 -1.96 -8.07
CA VAL A 234 1.49 -1.16 -7.92
C VAL A 234 0.57 -1.46 -9.08
N ASP A 235 -0.51 -2.16 -8.81
CA ASP A 235 -1.58 -2.40 -9.78
C ASP A 235 -2.57 -1.24 -9.80
N GLU A 236 -3.22 -1.00 -10.93
CA GLU A 236 -4.10 0.16 -11.16
C GLU A 236 -3.38 1.51 -10.88
N ALA A 237 -2.09 1.58 -11.16
CA ALA A 237 -1.25 2.74 -10.82
C ALA A 237 -1.73 4.05 -11.49
N THR A 238 -2.40 3.97 -12.62
CA THR A 238 -2.97 5.13 -13.34
C THR A 238 -4.14 5.78 -12.63
N GLN A 239 -4.78 5.09 -11.67
CA GLN A 239 -5.82 5.66 -10.82
C GLN A 239 -5.29 6.46 -9.63
N ILE A 240 -3.98 6.38 -9.35
CA ILE A 240 -3.34 6.99 -8.18
C ILE A 240 -2.75 8.34 -8.59
N LEU A 241 -3.09 9.39 -7.85
CA LEU A 241 -2.49 10.69 -8.05
C LEU A 241 -1.00 10.66 -7.72
N GLU A 242 -0.18 11.25 -8.58
CA GLU A 242 1.28 11.25 -8.45
C GLU A 242 1.79 11.67 -7.06
N PRO A 243 1.27 12.74 -6.41
CA PRO A 243 1.74 13.10 -5.07
C PRO A 243 1.50 12.02 -4.01
N GLN A 244 0.45 11.20 -4.14
CA GLN A 244 0.21 10.08 -3.24
C GLN A 244 1.22 8.95 -3.48
N LEU A 245 1.52 8.67 -4.75
CA LEU A 245 2.51 7.67 -5.12
C LEU A 245 3.92 8.09 -4.69
N LEU A 246 4.27 9.37 -4.80
CA LEU A 246 5.56 9.92 -4.34
C LEU A 246 5.85 9.61 -2.87
N GLY A 247 4.81 9.59 -2.02
CA GLY A 247 4.94 9.23 -0.61
C GLY A 247 5.52 7.83 -0.41
N LEU A 248 5.20 6.89 -1.30
CA LEU A 248 5.75 5.54 -1.31
C LEU A 248 7.11 5.46 -1.99
N LEU A 249 7.20 6.02 -3.20
CA LEU A 249 8.41 5.97 -4.02
C LEU A 249 9.61 6.61 -3.31
N CYS A 250 9.37 7.57 -2.43
CA CYS A 250 10.38 8.35 -1.73
C CYS A 250 10.54 7.96 -0.26
N THR A 251 9.85 6.91 0.22
CA THR A 251 9.98 6.47 1.61
C THR A 251 11.39 5.98 1.90
N ARG A 252 11.89 6.38 3.08
CA ARG A 252 13.22 6.01 3.58
C ARG A 252 13.13 5.09 4.76
N ASN A 253 14.11 4.21 4.90
CA ASN A 253 14.30 3.40 6.08
C ASN A 253 15.02 4.20 7.19
N PRO A 254 15.13 3.67 8.42
CA PRO A 254 15.81 4.36 9.52
C PRO A 254 17.30 4.70 9.28
N ALA A 255 17.96 3.98 8.37
CA ALA A 255 19.33 4.28 7.96
C ALA A 255 19.44 5.41 6.93
N GLY A 256 18.29 5.97 6.50
CA GLY A 256 18.24 7.05 5.52
C GLY A 256 18.35 6.61 4.06
N ALA A 257 18.42 5.31 3.80
CA ALA A 257 18.36 4.75 2.45
C ALA A 257 16.93 4.57 1.97
N ASP A 258 16.74 4.37 0.68
CA ASP A 258 15.42 4.07 0.10
C ASP A 258 14.84 2.80 0.73
N ALA A 259 13.60 2.85 1.18
CA ALA A 259 12.92 1.70 1.79
C ALA A 259 12.42 0.68 0.75
N ILE A 260 12.31 1.11 -0.50
CA ILE A 260 11.88 0.29 -1.64
C ILE A 260 12.96 0.39 -2.73
N GLY A 261 13.50 -0.74 -3.16
CA GLY A 261 14.56 -0.80 -4.15
C GLY A 261 14.09 -0.37 -5.53
N LYS A 262 13.13 -1.10 -6.12
CA LYS A 262 12.55 -0.80 -7.43
C LYS A 262 11.03 -0.80 -7.43
N PHE A 263 10.45 -0.23 -8.50
CA PHE A 263 9.01 -0.13 -8.68
C PHE A 263 8.56 -0.77 -9.98
N ILE A 264 7.41 -1.43 -9.94
CA ILE A 264 6.69 -1.89 -11.11
C ILE A 264 5.32 -1.24 -11.05
N LEU A 265 4.99 -0.42 -12.05
CA LEU A 265 3.71 0.26 -12.13
C LEU A 265 2.90 -0.38 -13.27
N ILE A 266 1.73 -0.89 -12.93
CA ILE A 266 0.83 -1.55 -13.86
C ILE A 266 -0.41 -0.68 -14.01
N GLY A 267 -0.80 -0.38 -15.24
CA GLY A 267 -1.95 0.50 -15.48
C GLY A 267 -2.51 0.38 -16.89
N ASP A 268 -3.51 1.20 -17.14
CA ASP A 268 -4.21 1.34 -18.42
C ASP A 268 -3.81 2.65 -19.09
N HIS A 269 -4.21 2.81 -20.36
CA HIS A 269 -3.96 4.05 -21.13
C HIS A 269 -4.95 5.17 -20.82
N GLU A 270 -6.03 4.88 -20.08
CA GLU A 270 -7.13 5.82 -19.79
C GLU A 270 -6.93 6.56 -18.47
#